data_cf4bc1033290ddf5a4e3edef138c2ac0
#
_entry.id   cf4bc1033290ddf5a4e3edef138c2ac0
#
_cell.length_a   1.000
_cell.length_b   1.000
_cell.length_c   1.000
_cell.angle_alpha   90.00
_cell.angle_beta   90.00
_cell.angle_gamma   90.00
#
_symmetry.space_group_name_H-M   'P 1'
#
loop_
_entity.id
_entity.type
_entity.pdbx_description
1 polymer ?
#
loop_
_entity_poly.entity_id
_entity_poly.type
_entity_poly.pdbx_seq_one_letter_code
_entity_poly.pdbx_strand_id
1 'polypeptide(L)' 'MVKIDFSFHSQYGTFSDALHLPDDHGLTQDEINAMQQQRFDNWVAIITAPPTEETPSEEV' A
#
# COMPACT_ATOMS: atom_id res chain seq x y z
N MET A 1 -17.64 10.90 -1.84
CA MET A 1 -16.34 10.20 -1.80
C MET A 1 -16.48 8.91 -1.03
N VAL A 2 -15.91 7.84 -1.56
CA VAL A 2 -15.95 6.53 -0.92
C VAL A 2 -14.67 6.32 -0.14
N LYS A 3 -14.80 5.91 1.12
CA LYS A 3 -13.64 5.56 1.93
C LYS A 3 -13.72 4.07 2.24
N ILE A 4 -12.67 3.34 1.91
CA ILE A 4 -12.61 1.90 2.09
C ILE A 4 -11.48 1.60 3.08
N ASP A 5 -11.82 1.26 4.30
CA ASP A 5 -10.86 0.88 5.31
C ASP A 5 -10.44 -0.57 5.10
N PHE A 6 -9.15 -0.85 5.28
CA PHE A 6 -8.65 -2.22 5.16
C PHE A 6 -7.44 -2.42 6.07
N SER A 7 -7.15 -3.67 6.35
CA SER A 7 -5.97 -4.02 7.12
C SER A 7 -5.46 -5.38 6.70
N PHE A 8 -4.15 -5.57 6.86
CA PHE A 8 -3.48 -6.85 6.62
C PHE A 8 -2.69 -7.23 7.85
N HIS A 9 -2.77 -8.50 8.21
CA HIS A 9 -2.01 -9.06 9.31
C HIS A 9 -0.88 -9.91 8.73
N SER A 10 0.34 -9.69 9.19
CA SER A 10 1.48 -10.41 8.66
C SER A 10 2.52 -10.60 9.77
N GLN A 11 3.60 -11.31 9.42
CA GLN A 11 4.72 -11.49 10.35
C GLN A 11 5.40 -10.17 10.70
N TYR A 12 5.17 -9.13 9.92
CA TYR A 12 5.72 -7.80 10.15
C TYR A 12 4.84 -6.92 11.03
N GLY A 13 3.66 -7.43 11.41
CA GLY A 13 2.69 -6.69 12.20
C GLY A 13 1.42 -6.44 11.41
N THR A 14 0.61 -5.52 11.92
CA THR A 14 -0.65 -5.17 11.28
C THR A 14 -0.49 -3.87 10.51
N PHE A 15 -0.85 -3.91 9.22
CA PHE A 15 -0.90 -2.73 8.37
C PHE A 15 -2.35 -2.32 8.19
N SER A 16 -2.67 -1.07 8.51
CA SER A 16 -4.02 -0.53 8.34
C SER A 16 -3.95 0.73 7.50
N ASP A 17 -4.88 0.87 6.58
CA ASP A 17 -4.92 2.03 5.70
C ASP A 17 -6.34 2.21 5.18
N ALA A 18 -6.55 3.20 4.35
CA ALA A 18 -7.84 3.46 3.74
C ALA A 18 -7.65 3.99 2.33
N LEU A 19 -8.53 3.58 1.43
CA LEU A 19 -8.57 4.11 0.07
C LEU A 19 -9.65 5.18 -0.01
N HIS A 20 -9.33 6.31 -0.60
CA HIS A 20 -10.26 7.40 -0.83
C HIS A 20 -10.51 7.51 -2.32
N LEU A 21 -11.72 7.18 -2.74
CA LEU A 21 -12.07 7.12 -4.15
C LEU A 21 -13.27 8.02 -4.41
N PRO A 22 -13.40 8.56 -5.63
CA PRO A 22 -14.64 9.28 -5.99
C PRO A 22 -15.80 8.30 -6.05
N ASP A 23 -17.03 8.82 -5.86
CA ASP A 23 -18.23 7.97 -5.85
C ASP A 23 -18.40 7.23 -7.18
N ASP A 24 -17.92 7.80 -8.26
CA ASP A 24 -18.08 7.26 -9.60
C ASP A 24 -16.79 6.65 -10.14
N HIS A 25 -15.97 6.05 -9.25
CA HIS A 25 -14.66 5.54 -9.64
C HIS A 25 -14.74 4.41 -10.66
N GLY A 26 -15.86 3.67 -10.72
CA GLY A 26 -16.02 2.62 -11.71
C GLY A 26 -15.10 1.42 -11.52
N LEU A 27 -14.43 1.31 -10.39
CA LEU A 27 -13.50 0.21 -10.13
C LEU A 27 -14.25 -1.03 -9.67
N THR A 28 -13.79 -2.20 -10.11
CA THR A 28 -14.32 -3.47 -9.62
C THR A 28 -13.71 -3.80 -8.27
N GLN A 29 -14.32 -4.77 -7.58
CA GLN A 29 -13.77 -5.23 -6.32
C GLN A 29 -12.36 -5.78 -6.49
N ASP A 30 -12.10 -6.47 -7.61
CA ASP A 30 -10.77 -7.00 -7.89
C ASP A 30 -9.74 -5.88 -8.02
N GLU A 31 -10.12 -4.79 -8.68
CA GLU A 31 -9.23 -3.64 -8.82
C GLU A 31 -8.98 -2.98 -7.47
N ILE A 32 -10.00 -2.88 -6.63
CA ILE A 32 -9.86 -2.32 -5.29
C ILE A 32 -8.93 -3.21 -4.46
N ASN A 33 -9.11 -4.53 -4.54
CA ASN A 33 -8.26 -5.47 -3.82
C ASN A 33 -6.80 -5.34 -4.27
N ALA A 34 -6.58 -5.14 -5.55
CA ALA A 34 -5.22 -4.97 -6.08
C ALA A 34 -4.57 -3.70 -5.53
N MET A 35 -5.33 -2.63 -5.42
CA MET A 35 -4.83 -1.38 -4.85
C MET A 35 -4.46 -1.56 -3.38
N GLN A 36 -5.29 -2.26 -2.62
CA GLN A 36 -5.02 -2.55 -1.22
C GLN A 36 -3.75 -3.39 -1.08
N GLN A 37 -3.62 -4.42 -1.91
CA GLN A 37 -2.44 -5.29 -1.89
C GLN A 37 -1.17 -4.51 -2.23
N GLN A 38 -1.25 -3.61 -3.19
CA GLN A 38 -0.10 -2.81 -3.57
C GLN A 38 0.36 -1.91 -2.42
N ARG A 39 -0.58 -1.33 -1.69
CA ARG A 39 -0.23 -0.50 -0.54
C ARG A 39 0.47 -1.33 0.53
N PHE A 40 -0.03 -2.53 0.77
CA PHE A 40 0.61 -3.43 1.72
C PHE A 40 2.02 -3.81 1.25
N ASP A 41 2.18 -4.14 -0.03
CA ASP A 41 3.47 -4.50 -0.58
C ASP A 41 4.47 -3.36 -0.43
N ASN A 42 4.03 -2.13 -0.68
CA ASN A 42 4.87 -0.95 -0.52
C ASN A 42 5.30 -0.78 0.93
N TRP A 43 4.39 -0.99 1.86
CA TRP A 43 4.69 -0.89 3.28
C TRP A 43 5.71 -1.94 3.68
N VAL A 44 5.54 -3.19 3.23
CA VAL A 44 6.50 -4.26 3.52
C VAL A 44 7.87 -3.91 2.95
N ALA A 45 7.90 -3.37 1.75
CA ALA A 45 9.16 -2.97 1.12
C ALA A 45 9.88 -1.91 1.95
N ILE A 46 9.13 -0.98 2.52
CA ILE A 46 9.73 0.09 3.33
C ILE A 46 10.31 -0.47 4.63
N ILE A 47 9.56 -1.33 5.32
CA ILE A 47 10.00 -1.84 6.62
C ILE A 47 11.06 -2.92 6.51
N THR A 48 11.20 -3.53 5.33
CA THR A 48 12.22 -4.56 5.09
C THR A 48 13.38 -4.05 4.25
N ALA A 49 13.37 -2.78 3.88
CA ALA A 49 14.44 -2.21 3.06
C ALA A 49 15.77 -2.27 3.81
N PRO A 50 16.87 -2.52 3.08
CA PRO A 50 18.19 -2.51 3.72
C PRO A 50 18.49 -1.13 4.30
N PRO A 51 19.22 -1.08 5.40
CA PRO A 51 19.49 0.19 6.06
C PRO A 51 20.47 1.10 5.30
N THR A 52 21.11 0.58 4.30
CA THR A 52 22.02 1.39 3.48
C THR A 52 21.25 2.20 2.49
N GLU A 53 21.37 2.86 2.10
CA GLU A 53 20.79 3.23 1.12
C GLU A 53 21.28 4.00 0.31
N GLU A 54 21.58 3.98 -0.03
CA GLU A 54 21.98 4.46 -0.69
C GLU A 54 21.56 4.94 -1.48
N THR A 55 21.30 5.58 -1.58
CA THR A 55 20.97 5.92 -2.23
C THR A 55 20.96 6.31 -3.12
N PRO A 56 20.93 6.54 -3.37
CA PRO A 56 20.84 6.86 -4.16
C PRO A 56 20.79 7.24 -5.02
N SER A 57 20.75 7.21 -5.15
CA SER A 57 20.73 7.35 -5.95
C SER A 57 20.46 8.00 -6.57
N GLU A 58 20.32 8.16 -6.32
CA GLU A 58 20.14 8.54 -6.84
C GLU A 58 20.47 9.17 -7.49
N GLU A 59 20.69 9.20 -7.21
CA GLU A 59 21.04 9.51 -7.74
C GLU A 59 21.26 9.90 -8.46
N VAL A 60 21.24 10.02 -8.59
CA VAL A 60 21.42 10.09 -9.28
C VAL A 60 21.50 10.30 -9.93
#